data_3296c4a7e34d6d7c3f3ef18daf0196d5
#
_entry.id   3296c4a7e34d6d7c3f3ef18daf0196d5
#
_cell.length_a   1.000
_cell.length_b   1.000
_cell.length_c   1.000
_cell.angle_alpha   90.00
_cell.angle_beta   90.00
_cell.angle_gamma   90.00
#
_symmetry.space_group_name_H-M   'P 1'
#
loop_
_entity.id
_entity.type
_entity.pdbx_description
1 polymer ?
#
loop_
_entity_poly.entity_id
_entity_poly.type
_entity_poly.pdbx_seq_one_letter_code
_entity_poly.pdbx_strand_id
1 'polypeptide(L)'
;MSLLRTQALKKHFGDTHAVDGVDFTVNQGEFLSLVGTNGAGKTTLVNLISAFLLPDSGSIFIQDRDITYSSVEERIRAGIARSFQLVNLFDDLSVLDNVALSIFAREGKTRRILVPAERDVAVMREAAELLEQFGIGAKAQACARDLAQGERKLLDVAVAYALRPKLLFLDEPTSGVSTRDKAQIMDTVSSVVRGGRITAVVIEHDMDVVFKYSDRVVVMHEGRFLADGPPEDIRRNSDVAKYLLGTDV
;
A
#
# COMPACT_ATOMS: atom_id res chain seq x y z
N MET A 1 -1.95 8.52 -17.69
CA MET A 1 -1.97 9.85 -17.01
C MET A 1 -1.32 9.68 -15.65
N SER A 2 -0.34 10.53 -15.29
CA SER A 2 0.38 10.41 -14.01
C SER A 2 -0.56 10.72 -12.84
N LEU A 3 -0.67 9.81 -11.88
CA LEU A 3 -1.43 10.01 -10.65
C LEU A 3 -0.53 10.57 -9.53
N LEU A 4 0.65 9.98 -9.35
CA LEU A 4 1.65 10.42 -8.38
C LEU A 4 2.94 10.76 -9.13
N ARG A 5 3.63 11.82 -8.68
CA ARG A 5 4.95 12.19 -9.20
C ARG A 5 5.80 12.77 -8.08
N THR A 6 7.05 12.34 -7.99
CA THR A 6 8.07 13.03 -7.19
C THR A 6 9.10 13.70 -8.10
N GLN A 7 9.75 14.74 -7.62
CA GLN A 7 10.79 15.45 -8.34
C GLN A 7 12.01 15.65 -7.43
N ALA A 8 13.13 15.08 -7.83
CA ALA A 8 14.43 15.17 -7.15
C ALA A 8 14.29 14.96 -5.63
N LEU A 9 13.45 14.01 -5.20
CA LEU A 9 13.09 13.78 -3.80
C LEU A 9 14.30 13.27 -3.04
N LYS A 10 14.60 13.88 -1.88
CA LYS A 10 15.74 13.50 -1.04
C LYS A 10 15.34 13.34 0.42
N LYS A 11 15.96 12.33 1.06
CA LYS A 11 15.91 12.13 2.51
C LYS A 11 17.19 11.48 3.00
N HIS A 12 17.83 12.14 3.96
CA HIS A 12 19.06 11.67 4.58
C HIS A 12 18.84 11.44 6.07
N PHE A 13 19.58 10.47 6.63
CA PHE A 13 19.66 10.22 8.07
C PHE A 13 21.14 10.18 8.43
N GLY A 14 21.67 11.29 8.94
CA GLY A 14 23.10 11.48 9.07
C GLY A 14 23.80 11.36 7.73
N ASP A 15 24.78 10.47 7.61
CA ASP A 15 25.51 10.22 6.36
C ASP A 15 24.79 9.26 5.40
N THR A 16 23.66 8.68 5.83
CA THR A 16 22.91 7.74 4.98
C THR A 16 21.94 8.46 4.07
N HIS A 17 22.13 8.34 2.76
CA HIS A 17 21.25 8.85 1.72
C HIS A 17 20.12 7.84 1.44
N ALA A 18 19.09 7.83 2.29
CA ALA A 18 18.01 6.85 2.20
C ALA A 18 17.13 7.02 0.96
N VAL A 19 16.96 8.25 0.49
CA VAL A 19 16.35 8.61 -0.80
C VAL A 19 17.21 9.74 -1.38
N ASP A 20 17.74 9.59 -2.58
CA ASP A 20 18.71 10.49 -3.15
C ASP A 20 18.36 10.92 -4.58
N GLY A 21 17.58 11.98 -4.70
CA GLY A 21 17.20 12.59 -5.97
C GLY A 21 16.23 11.73 -6.78
N VAL A 22 15.25 11.12 -6.11
CA VAL A 22 14.33 10.17 -6.74
C VAL A 22 13.22 10.90 -7.50
N ASP A 23 13.13 10.65 -8.81
CA ASP A 23 12.02 10.99 -9.68
C ASP A 23 11.13 9.75 -9.87
N PHE A 24 10.00 9.71 -9.19
CA PHE A 24 9.07 8.59 -9.20
C PHE A 24 7.75 8.98 -9.82
N THR A 25 7.26 8.19 -10.76
CA THR A 25 5.96 8.41 -11.40
C THR A 25 5.12 7.14 -11.29
N VAL A 26 3.87 7.28 -10.85
CA VAL A 26 2.88 6.20 -10.84
C VAL A 26 1.69 6.63 -11.70
N ASN A 27 1.31 5.79 -12.65
CA ASN A 27 0.20 6.08 -13.55
C ASN A 27 -1.14 5.63 -12.96
N GLN A 28 -2.21 6.28 -13.38
CA GLN A 28 -3.56 5.92 -12.93
C GLN A 28 -3.95 4.51 -13.39
N GLY A 29 -4.45 3.70 -12.46
CA GLY A 29 -4.90 2.33 -12.69
C GLY A 29 -3.77 1.31 -12.81
N GLU A 30 -2.51 1.73 -12.56
CA GLU A 30 -1.33 0.88 -12.61
C GLU A 30 -1.23 0.02 -11.33
N PHE A 31 -0.85 -1.24 -11.48
CA PHE A 31 -0.43 -2.11 -10.39
C PHE A 31 1.10 -2.24 -10.43
N LEU A 32 1.77 -1.41 -9.64
CA LEU A 32 3.24 -1.27 -9.64
C LEU A 32 3.85 -1.99 -8.44
N SER A 33 4.93 -2.73 -8.65
CA SER A 33 5.76 -3.23 -7.55
C SER A 33 7.02 -2.40 -7.36
N LEU A 34 7.28 -2.00 -6.12
CA LEU A 34 8.53 -1.37 -5.68
C LEU A 34 9.36 -2.41 -4.93
N VAL A 35 10.46 -2.83 -5.54
CA VAL A 35 11.34 -3.88 -5.03
C VAL A 35 12.74 -3.35 -4.74
N GLY A 36 13.54 -4.11 -4.01
CA GLY A 36 14.92 -3.76 -3.66
C GLY A 36 15.36 -4.47 -2.39
N THR A 37 16.65 -4.51 -2.13
CA THR A 37 17.22 -5.10 -0.91
C THR A 37 16.77 -4.36 0.36
N ASN A 38 16.98 -4.98 1.51
CA ASN A 38 16.79 -4.30 2.79
C ASN A 38 17.74 -3.09 2.88
N GLY A 39 17.20 -1.95 3.33
CA GLY A 39 17.96 -0.69 3.36
C GLY A 39 18.01 0.07 2.03
N ALA A 40 17.43 -0.44 0.94
CA ALA A 40 17.42 0.25 -0.36
C ALA A 40 16.70 1.61 -0.37
N GLY A 41 15.88 1.92 0.66
CA GLY A 41 15.15 3.19 0.77
C GLY A 41 13.64 3.10 0.49
N LYS A 42 13.11 1.92 0.15
CA LYS A 42 11.68 1.71 -0.19
C LYS A 42 10.72 2.25 0.87
N THR A 43 10.88 1.81 2.11
CA THR A 43 10.04 2.25 3.23
C THR A 43 10.18 3.76 3.48
N THR A 44 11.38 4.32 3.30
CA THR A 44 11.61 5.76 3.41
C THR A 44 10.86 6.52 2.32
N LEU A 45 10.93 6.07 1.07
CA LEU A 45 10.20 6.66 -0.05
C LEU A 45 8.68 6.65 0.21
N VAL A 46 8.13 5.51 0.64
CA VAL A 46 6.70 5.40 0.96
C VAL A 46 6.32 6.27 2.17
N ASN A 47 7.17 6.35 3.20
CA ASN A 47 6.96 7.26 4.34
C ASN A 47 6.95 8.73 3.94
N LEU A 48 7.79 9.14 2.98
CA LEU A 48 7.77 10.49 2.42
C LEU A 48 6.46 10.76 1.67
N ILE A 49 6.02 9.82 0.83
CA ILE A 49 4.79 9.96 0.04
C ILE A 49 3.53 9.92 0.93
N SER A 50 3.55 9.20 2.04
CA SER A 50 2.41 9.08 2.96
C SER A 50 2.44 10.07 4.14
N ALA A 51 3.40 11.02 4.16
CA ALA A 51 3.60 12.07 5.18
C ALA A 51 4.02 11.57 6.58
N PHE A 52 4.52 10.33 6.70
CA PHE A 52 5.15 9.86 7.93
C PHE A 52 6.57 10.43 8.12
N LEU A 53 7.17 10.90 7.02
CA LEU A 53 8.42 11.65 7.01
C LEU A 53 8.28 12.87 6.11
N LEU A 54 9.02 13.93 6.42
CA LEU A 54 9.18 15.09 5.54
C LEU A 54 10.48 14.96 4.74
N PRO A 55 10.48 15.33 3.45
CA PRO A 55 11.67 15.35 2.64
C PRO A 55 12.63 16.46 3.07
N ASP A 56 13.92 16.26 2.84
CA ASP A 56 14.94 17.29 3.03
C ASP A 56 14.97 18.24 1.82
N SER A 57 14.65 17.73 0.64
CA SER A 57 14.45 18.52 -0.59
C SER A 57 13.65 17.73 -1.63
N GLY A 58 13.26 18.41 -2.70
CA GLY A 58 12.41 17.86 -3.76
C GLY A 58 10.93 18.07 -3.47
N SER A 59 10.08 17.56 -4.35
CA SER A 59 8.63 17.78 -4.29
C SER A 59 7.84 16.52 -4.58
N ILE A 60 6.60 16.47 -4.04
CA ILE A 60 5.66 15.35 -4.20
C ILE A 60 4.34 15.91 -4.70
N PHE A 61 3.82 15.34 -5.81
CA PHE A 61 2.57 15.75 -6.41
C PHE A 61 1.60 14.57 -6.52
N ILE A 62 0.34 14.80 -6.19
CA ILE A 62 -0.78 13.91 -6.52
C ILE A 62 -1.64 14.59 -7.59
N GLN A 63 -1.77 13.96 -8.76
CA GLN A 63 -2.23 14.65 -9.96
C GLN A 63 -1.32 15.89 -10.17
N ASP A 64 -1.84 17.08 -10.28
CA ASP A 64 -1.02 18.30 -10.43
C ASP A 64 -0.91 19.13 -9.13
N ARG A 65 -1.45 18.60 -8.02
CA ARG A 65 -1.42 19.28 -6.71
C ARG A 65 -0.14 18.93 -5.96
N ASP A 66 0.62 19.95 -5.57
CA ASP A 66 1.75 19.79 -4.64
C ASP A 66 1.23 19.40 -3.25
N ILE A 67 1.75 18.28 -2.72
CA ILE A 67 1.44 17.74 -1.40
C ILE A 67 2.69 17.57 -0.53
N THR A 68 3.80 18.16 -0.91
CA THR A 68 5.12 17.93 -0.30
C THR A 68 5.10 18.09 1.22
N TYR A 69 4.44 19.13 1.70
CA TYR A 69 4.34 19.43 3.14
C TYR A 69 2.91 19.25 3.69
N SER A 70 2.03 18.59 2.93
CA SER A 70 0.69 18.26 3.42
C SER A 70 0.75 17.24 4.55
N SER A 71 -0.17 17.38 5.50
CA SER A 71 -0.34 16.43 6.61
C SER A 71 -0.82 15.06 6.14
N VAL A 72 -0.73 14.04 6.99
CA VAL A 72 -1.27 12.70 6.73
C VAL A 72 -2.76 12.77 6.36
N GLU A 73 -3.55 13.55 7.13
CA GLU A 73 -4.99 13.70 6.86
C GLU A 73 -5.27 14.33 5.49
N GLU A 74 -4.49 15.33 5.10
CA GLU A 74 -4.63 15.97 3.78
C GLU A 74 -4.28 15.02 2.65
N ARG A 75 -3.27 14.16 2.82
CA ARG A 75 -2.91 13.13 1.84
C ARG A 75 -3.96 12.03 1.74
N ILE A 76 -4.56 11.61 2.84
CA ILE A 76 -5.72 10.71 2.82
C ILE A 76 -6.88 11.35 2.06
N ARG A 77 -7.19 12.62 2.31
CA ARG A 77 -8.24 13.35 1.57
C ARG A 77 -7.90 13.54 0.09
N ALA A 78 -6.62 13.63 -0.26
CA ALA A 78 -6.16 13.66 -1.66
C ALA A 78 -6.29 12.28 -2.35
N GLY A 79 -6.54 11.22 -1.57
CA GLY A 79 -6.79 9.86 -2.05
C GLY A 79 -5.60 8.94 -1.94
N ILE A 80 -4.64 9.19 -1.03
CA ILE A 80 -3.55 8.28 -0.71
C ILE A 80 -3.92 7.48 0.52
N ALA A 81 -3.91 6.13 0.43
CA ALA A 81 -4.01 5.25 1.58
C ALA A 81 -2.84 4.26 1.60
N ARG A 82 -2.58 3.68 2.76
CA ARG A 82 -1.52 2.70 2.97
C ARG A 82 -1.98 1.60 3.93
N SER A 83 -1.72 0.33 3.58
CA SER A 83 -1.67 -0.76 4.54
C SER A 83 -0.31 -0.79 5.22
N PHE A 84 -0.24 -1.29 6.44
CA PHE A 84 1.01 -1.26 7.21
C PHE A 84 1.65 -2.65 7.28
N GLN A 85 2.99 -2.70 7.29
CA GLN A 85 3.75 -3.93 7.45
C GLN A 85 3.41 -4.63 8.78
N LEU A 86 3.29 -3.86 9.87
CA LEU A 86 2.68 -4.30 11.11
C LEU A 86 1.19 -3.95 11.03
N VAL A 87 0.37 -4.96 10.92
CA VAL A 87 -1.08 -4.85 10.81
C VAL A 87 -1.63 -4.10 12.03
N ASN A 88 -2.00 -2.83 11.84
CA ASN A 88 -2.53 -1.95 12.90
C ASN A 88 -4.06 -2.06 12.96
N LEU A 89 -4.55 -3.23 13.36
CA LEU A 89 -5.97 -3.45 13.60
C LEU A 89 -6.33 -3.18 15.06
N PHE A 90 -7.56 -2.83 15.28
CA PHE A 90 -8.14 -2.81 16.61
C PHE A 90 -8.50 -4.25 16.99
N ASP A 91 -7.58 -4.92 17.66
CA ASP A 91 -7.63 -6.35 17.96
C ASP A 91 -8.87 -6.79 18.75
N ASP A 92 -9.36 -5.92 19.62
CA ASP A 92 -10.55 -6.16 20.45
C ASP A 92 -11.88 -5.81 19.77
N LEU A 93 -11.84 -5.20 18.60
CA LEU A 93 -13.02 -4.92 17.79
C LEU A 93 -13.31 -6.06 16.82
N SER A 94 -14.56 -6.13 16.35
CA SER A 94 -14.93 -7.06 15.30
C SER A 94 -14.23 -6.71 13.97
N VAL A 95 -14.11 -7.68 13.09
CA VAL A 95 -13.62 -7.51 11.71
C VAL A 95 -14.47 -6.44 10.99
N LEU A 96 -15.79 -6.48 11.18
CA LEU A 96 -16.72 -5.51 10.63
C LEU A 96 -16.46 -4.09 11.14
N ASP A 97 -16.27 -3.93 12.46
CA ASP A 97 -16.03 -2.63 13.07
C ASP A 97 -14.70 -2.01 12.61
N ASN A 98 -13.65 -2.82 12.41
CA ASN A 98 -12.39 -2.34 11.88
C ASN A 98 -12.58 -1.67 10.50
N VAL A 99 -13.35 -2.26 9.60
CA VAL A 99 -13.65 -1.67 8.29
C VAL A 99 -14.59 -0.47 8.42
N ALA A 100 -15.63 -0.59 9.26
CA ALA A 100 -16.60 0.49 9.49
C ALA A 100 -15.92 1.78 10.01
N LEU A 101 -14.92 1.68 10.88
CA LEU A 101 -14.16 2.83 11.37
C LEU A 101 -13.50 3.63 10.24
N SER A 102 -12.95 2.97 9.23
CA SER A 102 -12.37 3.66 8.07
C SER A 102 -13.44 4.38 7.25
N ILE A 103 -14.63 3.77 7.10
CA ILE A 103 -15.76 4.39 6.41
C ILE A 103 -16.26 5.61 7.20
N PHE A 104 -16.38 5.52 8.52
CA PHE A 104 -16.72 6.65 9.39
C PHE A 104 -15.70 7.79 9.27
N ALA A 105 -14.41 7.46 9.24
CA ALA A 105 -13.34 8.44 9.08
C ALA A 105 -13.44 9.15 7.72
N ARG A 106 -13.64 8.41 6.63
CA ARG A 106 -13.83 8.94 5.28
C ARG A 106 -15.03 9.88 5.20
N GLU A 107 -16.14 9.55 5.86
CA GLU A 107 -17.37 10.34 5.83
C GLU A 107 -17.37 11.49 6.85
N GLY A 108 -16.29 11.67 7.62
CA GLY A 108 -16.20 12.71 8.65
C GLY A 108 -17.16 12.50 9.82
N LYS A 109 -17.66 11.28 10.00
CA LYS A 109 -18.65 10.92 11.04
C LYS A 109 -18.01 10.59 12.40
N THR A 110 -16.70 10.51 12.51
CA THR A 110 -15.97 10.15 13.74
C THR A 110 -16.23 11.09 14.92
N ARG A 111 -16.76 12.29 14.67
CA ARG A 111 -17.12 13.28 15.70
C ARG A 111 -18.57 13.17 16.20
N ARG A 112 -19.37 12.26 15.68
CA ARG A 112 -20.77 12.05 16.12
C ARG A 112 -20.80 11.15 17.35
N ILE A 113 -20.40 11.69 18.50
CA ILE A 113 -20.32 10.99 19.81
C ILE A 113 -21.70 10.49 20.32
N LEU A 114 -22.80 10.98 19.76
CA LEU A 114 -24.16 10.72 20.27
C LEU A 114 -24.94 9.64 19.54
N VAL A 115 -24.40 9.04 18.47
CA VAL A 115 -25.08 7.96 17.73
C VAL A 115 -24.23 6.71 17.80
N PRO A 116 -24.72 5.60 18.39
CA PRO A 116 -24.00 4.33 18.32
C PRO A 116 -23.68 3.95 16.88
N ALA A 117 -22.43 3.53 16.61
CA ALA A 117 -21.93 3.17 15.28
C ALA A 117 -22.84 2.11 14.61
N GLU A 118 -23.36 1.16 15.38
CA GLU A 118 -24.28 0.09 14.95
C GLU A 118 -25.58 0.61 14.32
N ARG A 119 -25.96 1.87 14.56
CA ARG A 119 -27.17 2.48 13.97
C ARG A 119 -26.96 3.09 12.60
N ASP A 120 -25.73 3.21 12.11
CA ASP A 120 -25.47 3.65 10.74
C ASP A 120 -25.50 2.45 9.79
N VAL A 121 -26.72 2.02 9.46
CA VAL A 121 -26.98 0.84 8.62
C VAL A 121 -26.26 0.92 7.27
N ALA A 122 -26.08 2.11 6.73
CA ALA A 122 -25.39 2.29 5.43
C ALA A 122 -23.91 1.97 5.54
N VAL A 123 -23.24 2.46 6.59
CA VAL A 123 -21.82 2.18 6.85
C VAL A 123 -21.62 0.70 7.12
N MET A 124 -22.45 0.11 7.99
CA MET A 124 -22.32 -1.32 8.33
C MET A 124 -22.54 -2.22 7.12
N ARG A 125 -23.49 -1.88 6.23
CA ARG A 125 -23.70 -2.61 4.98
C ARG A 125 -22.52 -2.48 4.04
N GLU A 126 -21.97 -1.26 3.82
CA GLU A 126 -20.79 -1.07 2.98
C GLU A 126 -19.59 -1.85 3.53
N ALA A 127 -19.39 -1.83 4.85
CA ALA A 127 -18.33 -2.61 5.49
C ALA A 127 -18.48 -4.11 5.25
N ALA A 128 -19.69 -4.65 5.40
CA ALA A 128 -19.97 -6.05 5.13
C ALA A 128 -19.75 -6.44 3.66
N GLU A 129 -20.20 -5.60 2.71
CA GLU A 129 -19.97 -5.81 1.28
C GLU A 129 -18.48 -5.83 0.93
N LEU A 130 -17.67 -4.96 1.56
CA LEU A 130 -16.22 -4.97 1.40
C LEU A 130 -15.60 -6.25 1.93
N LEU A 131 -16.01 -6.73 3.12
CA LEU A 131 -15.51 -7.97 3.68
C LEU A 131 -15.83 -9.19 2.78
N GLU A 132 -17.00 -9.22 2.15
CA GLU A 132 -17.34 -10.24 1.16
C GLU A 132 -16.41 -10.18 -0.06
N GLN A 133 -16.11 -8.97 -0.58
CA GLN A 133 -15.17 -8.78 -1.71
C GLN A 133 -13.76 -9.28 -1.38
N PHE A 134 -13.32 -9.12 -0.12
CA PHE A 134 -12.03 -9.62 0.36
C PHE A 134 -12.07 -11.09 0.82
N GLY A 135 -13.20 -11.77 0.72
CA GLY A 135 -13.35 -13.19 1.05
C GLY A 135 -13.31 -13.51 2.55
N ILE A 136 -13.49 -12.49 3.40
CA ILE A 136 -13.48 -12.64 4.87
C ILE A 136 -14.84 -12.29 5.52
N GLY A 137 -15.91 -12.19 4.73
CA GLY A 137 -17.27 -11.84 5.21
C GLY A 137 -17.80 -12.80 6.26
N ALA A 138 -17.52 -14.11 6.16
CA ALA A 138 -17.90 -15.10 7.15
C ALA A 138 -17.31 -14.83 8.56
N LYS A 139 -16.26 -14.00 8.65
CA LYS A 139 -15.59 -13.62 9.91
C LYS A 139 -16.01 -12.23 10.42
N ALA A 140 -16.99 -11.58 9.82
CA ALA A 140 -17.39 -10.21 10.12
C ALA A 140 -17.61 -9.93 11.61
N GLN A 141 -18.17 -10.87 12.34
CA GLN A 141 -18.47 -10.75 13.78
C GLN A 141 -17.35 -11.27 14.71
N ALA A 142 -16.31 -11.89 14.17
CA ALA A 142 -15.16 -12.35 14.96
C ALA A 142 -14.31 -11.15 15.41
N CYS A 143 -13.61 -11.27 16.56
CA CYS A 143 -12.60 -10.29 16.94
C CYS A 143 -11.40 -10.36 15.97
N ALA A 144 -10.84 -9.20 15.63
CA ALA A 144 -9.70 -9.15 14.69
C ALA A 144 -8.50 -9.97 15.18
N ARG A 145 -8.28 -10.09 16.49
CA ARG A 145 -7.21 -10.92 17.08
C ARG A 145 -7.37 -12.42 16.81
N ASP A 146 -8.61 -12.88 16.55
CA ASP A 146 -8.91 -14.31 16.35
C ASP A 146 -8.73 -14.75 14.89
N LEU A 147 -8.41 -13.83 14.00
CA LEU A 147 -8.14 -14.11 12.60
C LEU A 147 -6.79 -14.83 12.40
N ALA A 148 -6.75 -15.74 11.43
CA ALA A 148 -5.49 -16.26 10.91
C ALA A 148 -4.65 -15.15 10.28
N GLN A 149 -3.33 -15.35 10.18
CA GLN A 149 -2.43 -14.30 9.69
C GLN A 149 -2.77 -13.80 8.28
N GLY A 150 -3.14 -14.70 7.37
CA GLY A 150 -3.59 -14.32 6.03
C GLY A 150 -4.89 -13.51 6.03
N GLU A 151 -5.85 -13.86 6.88
CA GLU A 151 -7.11 -13.12 7.05
C GLU A 151 -6.83 -11.71 7.64
N ARG A 152 -5.89 -11.60 8.58
CA ARG A 152 -5.45 -10.29 9.12
C ARG A 152 -4.85 -9.40 8.03
N LYS A 153 -4.04 -9.96 7.13
CA LYS A 153 -3.48 -9.23 5.98
C LYS A 153 -4.59 -8.73 5.04
N LEU A 154 -5.57 -9.57 4.74
CA LEU A 154 -6.73 -9.17 3.93
C LEU A 154 -7.55 -8.08 4.61
N LEU A 155 -7.76 -8.17 5.93
CA LEU A 155 -8.47 -7.15 6.70
C LEU A 155 -7.73 -5.81 6.69
N ASP A 156 -6.40 -5.79 6.85
CA ASP A 156 -5.58 -4.58 6.78
C ASP A 156 -5.72 -3.87 5.43
N VAL A 157 -5.68 -4.64 4.34
CA VAL A 157 -5.91 -4.10 3.00
C VAL A 157 -7.35 -3.59 2.84
N ALA A 158 -8.36 -4.32 3.36
CA ALA A 158 -9.76 -3.91 3.31
C ALA A 158 -10.01 -2.59 4.07
N VAL A 159 -9.38 -2.41 5.23
CA VAL A 159 -9.41 -1.17 6.03
C VAL A 159 -8.85 0.02 5.25
N ALA A 160 -7.71 -0.15 4.59
CA ALA A 160 -7.12 0.88 3.75
C ALA A 160 -7.95 1.15 2.48
N TYR A 161 -8.50 0.11 1.87
CA TYR A 161 -9.38 0.20 0.69
C TYR A 161 -10.71 0.92 0.99
N ALA A 162 -11.26 0.74 2.20
CA ALA A 162 -12.50 1.38 2.65
C ALA A 162 -12.44 2.91 2.66
N LEU A 163 -11.23 3.49 2.68
CA LEU A 163 -11.00 4.93 2.50
C LEU A 163 -11.28 5.38 1.05
N ARG A 164 -11.57 4.49 0.11
CA ARG A 164 -11.74 4.73 -1.33
C ARG A 164 -10.57 5.51 -1.93
N PRO A 165 -9.34 5.01 -1.80
CA PRO A 165 -8.16 5.73 -2.26
C PRO A 165 -8.09 5.76 -3.79
N LYS A 166 -7.39 6.77 -4.32
CA LYS A 166 -6.93 6.79 -5.71
C LYS A 166 -5.63 6.01 -5.87
N LEU A 167 -4.78 6.08 -4.83
CA LEU A 167 -3.49 5.42 -4.72
C LEU A 167 -3.42 4.64 -3.41
N LEU A 168 -3.21 3.34 -3.49
CA LEU A 168 -3.09 2.43 -2.36
C LEU A 168 -1.66 1.87 -2.30
N PHE A 169 -0.96 2.14 -1.21
CA PHE A 169 0.30 1.48 -0.89
C PHE A 169 0.04 0.22 -0.08
N LEU A 170 0.62 -0.90 -0.53
CA LEU A 170 0.56 -2.20 0.13
C LEU A 170 1.97 -2.59 0.57
N ASP A 171 2.20 -2.63 1.88
CA ASP A 171 3.52 -2.88 2.46
C ASP A 171 3.63 -4.35 2.89
N GLU A 172 4.31 -5.16 2.07
CA GLU A 172 4.51 -6.60 2.27
C GLU A 172 3.21 -7.36 2.58
N PRO A 173 2.19 -7.30 1.71
CA PRO A 173 0.89 -7.91 1.97
C PRO A 173 0.96 -9.43 2.13
N THR A 174 2.04 -10.07 1.68
CA THR A 174 2.22 -11.52 1.76
C THR A 174 3.28 -11.95 2.79
N SER A 175 3.82 -11.01 3.59
CA SER A 175 4.84 -11.36 4.58
C SER A 175 4.30 -12.26 5.70
N GLY A 176 5.08 -13.29 6.07
CA GLY A 176 4.77 -14.17 7.19
C GLY A 176 3.67 -15.20 6.95
N VAL A 177 3.18 -15.35 5.71
CA VAL A 177 2.18 -16.38 5.36
C VAL A 177 2.79 -17.48 4.49
N SER A 178 2.11 -18.64 4.42
CA SER A 178 2.57 -19.76 3.60
C SER A 178 2.55 -19.42 2.11
N THR A 179 3.36 -20.11 1.29
CA THR A 179 3.41 -19.91 -0.17
C THR A 179 2.04 -20.07 -0.83
N ARG A 180 1.22 -20.99 -0.34
CA ARG A 180 -0.14 -21.19 -0.84
C ARG A 180 -1.04 -20.00 -0.53
N ASP A 181 -0.96 -19.47 0.68
CA ASP A 181 -1.78 -18.35 1.13
C ASP A 181 -1.37 -17.05 0.45
N LYS A 182 -0.07 -16.88 0.14
CA LYS A 182 0.42 -15.71 -0.65
C LYS A 182 -0.33 -15.55 -1.97
N ALA A 183 -0.46 -16.64 -2.73
CA ALA A 183 -1.17 -16.61 -4.00
C ALA A 183 -2.64 -16.22 -3.81
N GLN A 184 -3.31 -16.81 -2.82
CA GLN A 184 -4.72 -16.52 -2.53
C GLN A 184 -4.92 -15.05 -2.10
N ILE A 185 -4.05 -14.53 -1.23
CA ILE A 185 -4.09 -13.12 -0.80
C ILE A 185 -3.91 -12.19 -2.00
N MET A 186 -2.90 -12.44 -2.83
CA MET A 186 -2.61 -11.58 -3.97
C MET A 186 -3.64 -11.68 -5.08
N ASP A 187 -4.22 -12.87 -5.33
CA ASP A 187 -5.33 -13.02 -6.26
C ASP A 187 -6.54 -12.18 -5.79
N THR A 188 -6.88 -12.23 -4.50
CA THR A 188 -7.97 -11.43 -3.91
C THR A 188 -7.66 -9.93 -4.01
N VAL A 189 -6.49 -9.50 -3.53
CA VAL A 189 -6.10 -8.09 -3.52
C VAL A 189 -6.03 -7.52 -4.93
N SER A 190 -5.39 -8.23 -5.86
CA SER A 190 -5.27 -7.79 -7.25
C SER A 190 -6.65 -7.69 -7.92
N SER A 191 -7.53 -8.67 -7.70
CA SER A 191 -8.89 -8.66 -8.24
C SER A 191 -9.70 -7.46 -7.74
N VAL A 192 -9.70 -7.20 -6.43
CA VAL A 192 -10.45 -6.09 -5.83
C VAL A 192 -9.89 -4.73 -6.25
N VAL A 193 -8.56 -4.56 -6.24
CA VAL A 193 -7.91 -3.31 -6.63
C VAL A 193 -8.16 -2.99 -8.10
N ARG A 194 -7.99 -3.97 -8.99
CA ARG A 194 -8.24 -3.80 -10.43
C ARG A 194 -9.72 -3.58 -10.74
N GLY A 195 -10.61 -4.33 -10.06
CA GLY A 195 -12.07 -4.16 -10.18
C GLY A 195 -12.53 -2.77 -9.75
N GLY A 196 -11.94 -2.22 -8.69
CA GLY A 196 -12.17 -0.85 -8.21
C GLY A 196 -11.45 0.23 -9.01
N ARG A 197 -10.63 -0.12 -10.01
CA ARG A 197 -9.79 0.78 -10.81
C ARG A 197 -8.89 1.67 -9.95
N ILE A 198 -8.40 1.12 -8.83
CA ILE A 198 -7.49 1.79 -7.92
C ILE A 198 -6.06 1.58 -8.42
N THR A 199 -5.24 2.61 -8.30
CA THR A 199 -3.80 2.50 -8.52
C THR A 199 -3.16 1.89 -7.29
N ALA A 200 -2.30 0.88 -7.44
CA ALA A 200 -1.61 0.25 -6.33
C ALA A 200 -0.09 0.29 -6.50
N VAL A 201 0.60 0.55 -5.40
CA VAL A 201 2.04 0.36 -5.27
C VAL A 201 2.29 -0.68 -4.18
N VAL A 202 2.84 -1.81 -4.57
CA VAL A 202 3.11 -2.96 -3.68
C VAL A 202 4.60 -3.02 -3.39
N ILE A 203 4.97 -3.01 -2.11
CA ILE A 203 6.33 -3.31 -1.67
C ILE A 203 6.37 -4.80 -1.38
N GLU A 204 7.18 -5.54 -2.12
CA GLU A 204 7.32 -6.98 -1.97
C GLU A 204 8.77 -7.43 -2.16
N HIS A 205 9.11 -8.56 -1.57
CA HIS A 205 10.40 -9.20 -1.69
C HIS A 205 10.33 -10.53 -2.45
N ASP A 206 9.12 -11.09 -2.58
CA ASP A 206 8.87 -12.33 -3.30
C ASP A 206 8.75 -12.03 -4.81
N MET A 207 9.80 -12.35 -5.57
CA MET A 207 9.86 -12.03 -6.98
C MET A 207 8.82 -12.79 -7.81
N ASP A 208 8.38 -13.98 -7.38
CA ASP A 208 7.31 -14.72 -8.08
C ASP A 208 5.98 -13.95 -7.97
N VAL A 209 5.70 -13.38 -6.80
CA VAL A 209 4.55 -12.50 -6.58
C VAL A 209 4.67 -11.24 -7.44
N VAL A 210 5.83 -10.59 -7.41
CA VAL A 210 6.11 -9.37 -8.18
C VAL A 210 5.88 -9.60 -9.67
N PHE A 211 6.49 -10.60 -10.26
CA PHE A 211 6.39 -10.87 -11.70
C PHE A 211 5.01 -11.33 -12.14
N LYS A 212 4.24 -12.00 -11.26
CA LYS A 212 2.90 -12.48 -11.59
C LYS A 212 1.84 -11.36 -11.61
N TYR A 213 1.94 -10.39 -10.69
CA TYR A 213 0.82 -9.45 -10.45
C TYR A 213 1.08 -8.03 -10.95
N SER A 214 2.33 -7.64 -11.21
CA SER A 214 2.67 -6.25 -11.56
C SER A 214 2.54 -5.96 -13.05
N ASP A 215 2.07 -4.75 -13.35
CA ASP A 215 2.13 -4.19 -14.70
C ASP A 215 3.52 -3.57 -14.96
N ARG A 216 4.16 -3.08 -13.89
CA ARG A 216 5.47 -2.45 -13.92
C ARG A 216 6.19 -2.69 -12.59
N VAL A 217 7.50 -2.82 -12.67
CA VAL A 217 8.38 -3.04 -11.52
C VAL A 217 9.43 -1.95 -11.49
N VAL A 218 9.57 -1.32 -10.33
CA VAL A 218 10.63 -0.35 -10.05
C VAL A 218 11.57 -0.95 -9.02
N VAL A 219 12.84 -1.02 -9.36
CA VAL A 219 13.90 -1.57 -8.50
C VAL A 219 14.65 -0.43 -7.84
N MET A 220 14.70 -0.44 -6.52
CA MET A 220 15.41 0.55 -5.72
C MET A 220 16.67 -0.04 -5.11
N HIS A 221 17.79 0.67 -5.20
CA HIS A 221 19.07 0.30 -4.64
C HIS A 221 19.80 1.57 -4.13
N GLU A 222 20.29 1.52 -2.89
CA GLU A 222 21.05 2.63 -2.26
C GLU A 222 20.41 4.01 -2.44
N GLY A 223 19.10 4.11 -2.17
CA GLY A 223 18.36 5.37 -2.23
C GLY A 223 18.00 5.86 -3.63
N ARG A 224 18.31 5.12 -4.70
CA ARG A 224 18.06 5.47 -6.10
C ARG A 224 17.33 4.39 -6.85
N PHE A 225 16.75 4.72 -8.00
CA PHE A 225 16.20 3.70 -8.89
C PHE A 225 17.29 3.09 -9.75
N LEU A 226 17.40 1.77 -9.68
CA LEU A 226 18.32 0.96 -10.45
C LEU A 226 17.73 0.57 -11.81
N ALA A 227 16.44 0.18 -11.81
CA ALA A 227 15.72 -0.23 -12.99
C ALA A 227 14.23 0.11 -12.85
N ASP A 228 13.55 0.29 -13.98
CA ASP A 228 12.16 0.65 -14.07
C ASP A 228 11.59 0.16 -15.42
N GLY A 229 10.60 -0.72 -15.38
CA GLY A 229 10.04 -1.30 -16.60
C GLY A 229 9.06 -2.45 -16.37
N PRO A 230 8.58 -3.05 -17.47
CA PRO A 230 7.75 -4.26 -17.40
C PRO A 230 8.48 -5.42 -16.69
N PRO A 231 7.74 -6.35 -16.04
CA PRO A 231 8.32 -7.49 -15.34
C PRO A 231 9.34 -8.29 -16.16
N GLU A 232 9.08 -8.48 -17.45
CA GLU A 232 9.96 -9.24 -18.33
C GLU A 232 11.32 -8.57 -18.59
N ASP A 233 11.34 -7.24 -18.66
CA ASP A 233 12.58 -6.46 -18.83
C ASP A 233 13.39 -6.47 -17.54
N ILE A 234 12.74 -6.34 -16.40
CA ILE A 234 13.36 -6.42 -15.08
C ILE A 234 13.99 -7.79 -14.84
N ARG A 235 13.31 -8.87 -15.24
CA ARG A 235 13.81 -10.25 -15.11
C ARG A 235 15.12 -10.48 -15.91
N ARG A 236 15.28 -9.78 -17.03
CA ARG A 236 16.47 -9.91 -17.92
C ARG A 236 17.59 -8.92 -17.59
N ASN A 237 17.36 -8.02 -16.67
CA ASN A 237 18.33 -6.98 -16.34
C ASN A 237 19.47 -7.55 -15.48
N SER A 238 20.70 -7.49 -15.98
CA SER A 238 21.90 -8.01 -15.32
C SER A 238 22.20 -7.34 -13.98
N ASP A 239 21.97 -6.02 -13.88
CA ASP A 239 22.19 -5.30 -12.64
C ASP A 239 21.18 -5.70 -11.57
N VAL A 240 19.92 -5.92 -11.97
CA VAL A 240 18.89 -6.45 -11.08
C VAL A 240 19.25 -7.87 -10.62
N ALA A 241 19.71 -8.74 -11.54
CA ALA A 241 20.15 -10.08 -11.20
C ALA A 241 21.28 -10.06 -10.16
N LYS A 242 22.27 -9.20 -10.36
CA LYS A 242 23.42 -9.04 -9.46
C LYS A 242 23.03 -8.50 -8.09
N TYR A 243 22.27 -7.40 -8.03
CA TYR A 243 22.02 -6.69 -6.77
C TYR A 243 20.78 -7.18 -6.01
N LEU A 244 19.80 -7.78 -6.68
CA LEU A 244 18.55 -8.21 -6.05
C LEU A 244 18.48 -9.74 -5.88
N LEU A 245 18.93 -10.51 -6.89
CA LEU A 245 18.80 -11.97 -6.89
C LEU A 245 20.07 -12.68 -6.41
N GLY A 246 21.19 -11.96 -6.25
CA GLY A 246 22.45 -12.52 -5.74
C GLY A 246 23.07 -13.58 -6.67
N THR A 247 22.68 -13.59 -7.93
CA THR A 247 23.25 -14.49 -8.95
C THR A 247 24.30 -13.73 -9.75
N ASP A 248 25.57 -14.09 -9.57
CA ASP A 248 26.60 -13.76 -10.55
C ASP A 248 26.28 -14.49 -11.86
N VAL A 249 25.97 -13.74 -12.92
CA VAL A 249 25.79 -14.24 -14.30
C VAL A 249 27.12 -14.37 -14.96
#